data_8c2514a3f4b671aeb890fdb42fb654d4
#
_entry.id   8c2514a3f4b671aeb890fdb42fb654d4
#
_cell.length_a   1.000
_cell.length_b   1.000
_cell.length_c   1.000
_cell.angle_alpha   90.00
_cell.angle_beta   90.00
_cell.angle_gamma   90.00
#
_symmetry.space_group_name_H-M   'P 1'
#
loop_
_entity.id
_entity.type
_entity.pdbx_description
1 polymer ?
#
loop_
_entity_poly.entity_id
_entity_poly.type
_entity_poly.pdbx_seq_one_letter_code
_entity_poly.pdbx_strand_id
1 'polypeptide(L)'
;MKKAKKKDPIENPSLRKTISLFADIFQTLKPPPKLTIDTWADTYRILSSKTSAEPGRWKTDRVPFQREVMKAISDKKTTKIVMMYGAQLSKTEILLNVFGYYADYDPAPIMYLLPTKDLAEDFSSTRLDDMIQSTPQLKNKILNKVDGRDTKLQKEFVGGYITLVGSNSAAELSSRPLRILLADEVDRFKNDVGGEGDPLNLAIERTKTFWNKKIVITSTPTIKGDSRVEKEYENSTKEEFYIPCPKCGSFQKLEWRNIIFEPVGHKCSDCLEISSEHEWKRNMIHGIWQPQEEVDDWSVRGFHISELYSPFSTWPEIIKKFKAAKGNMQMMKVFTNTCLGQTWEEKVEKIDFLDVSKRKEEYIAEIPDQVQVLTAGVDVQDDRLEIEVVGWGLGEESWGIYYKQFIGSPGQNDVWEQLDRFLETEFEYADGEKIRILCTCIDTGGHYTQEAYQYIKPREFRRVFGIKGKGGDGVAFVSKPSRTNRMQISLFTLGVNTGKETILARLKIEEPGSMYMHFPSNIDRGYDETYFKGLTSEVKTTVWEKGVKKTIWKVIGTKRNEPLDLRNYAYAALKIANPNLSKKYTVEATKKTTKVSKRRVLSKGVSL
;
A
#
# COMPACT_ATOMS: atom_id res chain seq x y z
N MET A 1 56.45 36.96 71.59
CA MET A 1 56.50 35.72 70.87
C MET A 1 55.81 35.92 69.50
N LYS A 2 56.58 36.01 68.39
CA LYS A 2 56.00 36.08 67.00
C LYS A 2 55.66 34.66 66.53
N LYS A 3 54.38 34.37 66.28
CA LYS A 3 53.93 33.10 65.66
C LYS A 3 54.49 33.04 64.22
N ALA A 4 55.37 32.08 63.97
CA ALA A 4 55.81 31.74 62.62
C ALA A 4 54.63 31.30 61.76
N LYS A 5 54.36 32.01 60.68
CA LYS A 5 53.40 31.54 59.67
C LYS A 5 53.97 30.28 59.00
N LYS A 6 53.32 29.14 59.15
CA LYS A 6 53.60 27.96 58.34
C LYS A 6 53.37 28.32 56.88
N LYS A 7 54.46 28.36 56.06
CA LYS A 7 54.36 28.47 54.62
C LYS A 7 53.65 27.20 54.06
N ASP A 8 52.63 27.43 53.30
CA ASP A 8 51.95 26.37 52.56
C ASP A 8 52.94 25.69 51.59
N PRO A 9 53.15 24.36 51.63
CA PRO A 9 54.13 23.69 50.78
C PRO A 9 53.88 23.85 49.25
N ILE A 10 52.74 24.46 48.84
CA ILE A 10 52.33 24.68 47.45
C ILE A 10 52.88 26.00 46.84
N GLU A 11 53.67 26.78 47.59
CA GLU A 11 54.22 28.04 47.05
C GLU A 11 55.46 27.91 46.10
N ASN A 12 55.98 26.67 45.92
CA ASN A 12 57.12 26.48 45.00
C ASN A 12 56.63 26.37 43.54
N PRO A 13 56.98 27.28 42.65
CA PRO A 13 56.52 27.30 41.23
C PRO A 13 56.88 26.03 40.46
N SER A 14 57.97 25.36 40.79
CA SER A 14 58.41 24.14 40.16
C SER A 14 57.52 22.95 40.63
N LEU A 15 57.12 22.94 41.89
CA LEU A 15 56.24 21.92 42.44
C LEU A 15 54.81 22.02 41.86
N ARG A 16 54.31 23.25 41.64
CA ARG A 16 53.04 23.50 40.95
C ARG A 16 53.09 23.00 39.51
N LYS A 17 54.17 23.26 38.77
CA LYS A 17 54.34 22.75 37.40
C LYS A 17 54.41 21.21 37.39
N THR A 18 55.09 20.61 38.32
CA THR A 18 55.19 19.15 38.44
C THR A 18 53.81 18.52 38.78
N ILE A 19 53.09 19.11 39.72
CA ILE A 19 51.72 18.65 40.08
C ILE A 19 50.78 18.80 38.90
N SER A 20 50.83 19.91 38.14
CA SER A 20 50.06 20.12 36.92
C SER A 20 50.40 19.07 35.86
N LEU A 21 51.69 18.81 35.63
CA LEU A 21 52.13 17.78 34.68
C LEU A 21 51.65 16.39 35.06
N PHE A 22 51.73 16.00 36.36
CA PHE A 22 51.19 14.75 36.81
C PHE A 22 49.66 14.69 36.75
N ALA A 23 48.95 15.78 37.03
CA ALA A 23 47.51 15.85 36.87
C ALA A 23 47.09 15.65 35.40
N ASP A 24 47.83 16.28 34.45
CA ASP A 24 47.61 16.14 33.03
C ASP A 24 47.88 14.68 32.55
N ILE A 25 49.00 14.07 33.05
CA ILE A 25 49.32 12.66 32.79
C ILE A 25 48.23 11.72 33.37
N PHE A 26 47.78 11.96 34.59
CA PHE A 26 46.71 11.15 35.20
C PHE A 26 45.37 11.35 34.50
N GLN A 27 45.06 12.52 33.95
CA GLN A 27 43.89 12.74 33.13
C GLN A 27 43.95 11.95 31.82
N THR A 28 45.13 11.92 31.16
CA THR A 28 45.31 11.13 29.92
C THR A 28 45.31 9.61 30.16
N LEU A 29 45.67 9.16 31.40
CA LEU A 29 45.62 7.74 31.80
C LEU A 29 44.23 7.27 32.27
N LYS A 30 43.27 8.18 32.51
CA LYS A 30 41.91 7.77 32.87
C LYS A 30 41.27 7.08 31.67
N PRO A 31 40.69 5.91 31.86
CA PRO A 31 39.92 5.30 30.77
C PRO A 31 38.82 6.25 30.35
N PRO A 32 38.56 6.37 29.03
CA PRO A 32 37.49 7.24 28.55
C PRO A 32 36.15 6.87 29.23
N PRO A 33 35.33 7.87 29.57
CA PRO A 33 34.04 7.61 30.19
C PRO A 33 33.22 6.66 29.31
N LYS A 34 32.57 5.70 29.92
CA LYS A 34 31.65 4.80 29.19
C LYS A 34 30.44 5.61 28.76
N LEU A 35 30.42 6.00 27.48
CA LEU A 35 29.30 6.74 26.89
C LEU A 35 28.38 5.80 26.13
N THR A 36 27.10 6.09 26.20
CA THR A 36 26.06 5.59 25.29
C THR A 36 25.71 6.68 24.27
N ILE A 37 25.00 6.35 23.22
CA ILE A 37 24.70 7.34 22.15
C ILE A 37 23.90 8.54 22.70
N ASP A 38 22.94 8.30 23.61
CA ASP A 38 22.17 9.36 24.27
C ASP A 38 23.04 10.27 25.13
N THR A 39 23.94 9.70 25.94
CA THR A 39 24.86 10.48 26.79
C THR A 39 25.92 11.21 25.97
N TRP A 40 26.41 10.62 24.87
CA TRP A 40 27.28 11.30 23.92
C TRP A 40 26.57 12.51 23.29
N ALA A 41 25.31 12.32 22.83
CA ALA A 41 24.55 13.40 22.21
C ALA A 41 24.26 14.53 23.20
N ASP A 42 23.80 14.23 24.43
CA ASP A 42 23.56 15.23 25.48
C ASP A 42 24.82 16.00 25.88
N THR A 43 26.02 15.38 25.72
CA THR A 43 27.29 16.00 26.13
C THR A 43 27.88 16.86 25.02
N TYR A 44 27.86 16.40 23.77
CA TYR A 44 28.69 16.98 22.73
C TYR A 44 27.90 17.57 21.55
N ARG A 45 26.70 17.06 21.23
CA ARG A 45 25.99 17.49 20.03
C ARG A 45 25.44 18.91 20.18
N ILE A 46 25.60 19.68 19.10
CA ILE A 46 25.02 21.03 18.97
C ILE A 46 24.15 21.07 17.71
N LEU A 47 22.91 21.53 17.87
CA LEU A 47 21.97 21.79 16.80
C LEU A 47 22.19 23.20 16.23
N SER A 48 22.32 23.31 14.92
CA SER A 48 22.49 24.59 14.26
C SER A 48 21.15 25.29 14.00
N SER A 49 21.17 26.61 13.89
CA SER A 49 20.02 27.42 13.51
C SER A 49 19.59 27.24 12.05
N LYS A 50 20.39 26.58 11.21
CA LYS A 50 20.10 26.33 9.81
C LYS A 50 19.12 25.15 9.64
N THR A 51 19.24 24.14 10.50
CA THR A 51 18.55 22.85 10.35
C THR A 51 17.61 22.52 11.49
N SER A 52 17.64 23.27 12.60
CA SER A 52 16.80 23.04 13.77
C SER A 52 15.93 24.24 14.12
N ALA A 53 14.67 23.99 14.47
CA ALA A 53 13.77 24.99 15.03
C ALA A 53 14.17 25.38 16.49
N GLU A 54 14.90 24.50 17.19
CA GLU A 54 15.40 24.70 18.56
C GLU A 54 16.93 24.57 18.55
N PRO A 55 17.70 25.62 18.12
CA PRO A 55 19.14 25.56 18.06
C PRO A 55 19.78 25.57 19.45
N GLY A 56 21.00 25.01 19.56
CA GLY A 56 21.73 24.93 20.80
C GLY A 56 22.17 23.50 21.15
N ARG A 57 22.47 23.26 22.42
CA ARG A 57 22.86 21.92 22.88
C ARG A 57 21.68 20.92 22.74
N TRP A 58 21.98 19.75 22.24
CA TRP A 58 21.05 18.64 22.21
C TRP A 58 20.58 18.29 23.61
N LYS A 59 19.30 17.97 23.75
CA LYS A 59 18.68 17.49 24.99
C LYS A 59 17.79 16.31 24.68
N THR A 60 18.22 15.11 25.00
CA THR A 60 17.42 13.88 24.75
C THR A 60 16.06 13.93 25.43
N ASP A 61 15.97 14.54 26.62
CA ASP A 61 14.71 14.67 27.36
C ASP A 61 13.66 15.57 26.71
N ARG A 62 14.03 16.36 25.66
CA ARG A 62 13.06 17.10 24.84
C ARG A 62 12.14 16.15 24.09
N VAL A 63 12.62 14.94 23.78
CA VAL A 63 11.90 13.85 23.12
C VAL A 63 12.22 12.55 23.86
N PRO A 64 11.60 12.29 25.03
CA PRO A 64 12.06 11.26 25.98
C PRO A 64 12.10 9.84 25.42
N PHE A 65 11.18 9.48 24.54
CA PHE A 65 11.11 8.15 23.94
C PHE A 65 12.35 7.77 23.11
N GLN A 66 13.20 8.73 22.70
CA GLN A 66 14.44 8.44 21.96
C GLN A 66 15.55 7.86 22.83
N ARG A 67 15.52 8.12 24.15
CA ARG A 67 16.60 7.74 25.07
C ARG A 67 16.85 6.25 25.07
N GLU A 68 15.82 5.45 25.26
CA GLU A 68 15.95 3.99 25.29
C GLU A 68 16.35 3.41 23.93
N VAL A 69 15.85 3.99 22.83
CA VAL A 69 16.24 3.59 21.47
C VAL A 69 17.73 3.78 21.24
N MET A 70 18.28 4.94 21.63
CA MET A 70 19.71 5.21 21.53
C MET A 70 20.55 4.32 22.46
N LYS A 71 20.05 3.99 23.65
CA LYS A 71 20.68 3.00 24.55
C LYS A 71 20.68 1.61 23.92
N ALA A 72 19.56 1.19 23.33
CA ALA A 72 19.46 -0.10 22.64
C ALA A 72 20.47 -0.22 21.48
N ILE A 73 20.68 0.85 20.72
CA ILE A 73 21.73 0.86 19.69
C ILE A 73 23.14 0.72 20.31
N SER A 74 23.36 1.28 21.51
CA SER A 74 24.64 1.16 22.23
C SER A 74 24.85 -0.20 22.87
N ASP A 75 23.79 -0.96 23.13
CA ASP A 75 23.87 -2.28 23.79
C ASP A 75 24.57 -3.30 22.90
N LYS A 76 25.59 -3.99 23.44
CA LYS A 76 26.38 -5.00 22.72
C LYS A 76 25.56 -6.21 22.28
N LYS A 77 24.48 -6.55 22.97
CA LYS A 77 23.61 -7.68 22.66
C LYS A 77 22.70 -7.39 21.47
N THR A 78 22.27 -6.14 21.30
CA THR A 78 21.37 -5.72 20.21
C THR A 78 22.17 -5.45 18.95
N THR A 79 21.88 -6.17 17.89
CA THR A 79 22.56 -6.05 16.58
C THR A 79 21.72 -5.31 15.54
N LYS A 80 20.38 -5.39 15.65
CA LYS A 80 19.46 -4.73 14.72
C LYS A 80 18.40 -3.94 15.49
N ILE A 81 18.14 -2.73 15.03
CA ILE A 81 17.12 -1.83 15.56
C ILE A 81 16.20 -1.40 14.43
N VAL A 82 14.89 -1.48 14.66
CA VAL A 82 13.85 -1.11 13.71
C VAL A 82 12.99 0.01 14.30
N MET A 83 12.85 1.12 13.61
CA MET A 83 12.02 2.25 14.03
C MET A 83 10.89 2.45 13.01
N MET A 84 9.71 1.88 13.30
CA MET A 84 8.48 2.10 12.52
C MET A 84 7.71 3.28 13.12
N TYR A 85 8.05 4.48 12.69
CA TYR A 85 7.57 5.72 13.28
C TYR A 85 6.67 6.50 12.33
N GLY A 86 5.74 7.26 12.89
CA GLY A 86 5.08 8.35 12.17
C GLY A 86 6.08 9.39 11.63
N ALA A 87 5.57 10.37 10.87
CA ALA A 87 6.41 11.46 10.37
C ALA A 87 6.83 12.42 11.49
N GLN A 88 7.95 13.13 11.30
CA GLN A 88 8.42 14.19 12.20
C GLN A 88 8.65 13.75 13.67
N LEU A 89 9.06 12.50 13.87
CA LEU A 89 9.37 11.92 15.19
C LEU A 89 10.88 11.70 15.40
N SER A 90 11.69 12.56 14.81
CA SER A 90 13.15 12.64 15.00
C SER A 90 13.93 11.38 14.59
N LYS A 91 13.40 10.53 13.69
CA LYS A 91 14.10 9.34 13.15
C LYS A 91 15.52 9.67 12.68
N THR A 92 15.62 10.61 11.77
CA THR A 92 16.89 11.07 11.18
C THR A 92 17.85 11.64 12.22
N GLU A 93 17.32 12.31 13.26
CA GLU A 93 18.15 12.87 14.34
C GLU A 93 18.80 11.77 15.18
N ILE A 94 18.10 10.65 15.42
CA ILE A 94 18.69 9.47 16.07
C ILE A 94 19.83 8.92 15.21
N LEU A 95 19.63 8.77 13.89
CA LEU A 95 20.66 8.28 12.97
C LEU A 95 21.90 9.19 12.95
N LEU A 96 21.69 10.50 13.00
CA LEU A 96 22.79 11.49 13.12
C LEU A 96 23.52 11.34 14.46
N ASN A 97 22.81 11.11 15.58
CA ASN A 97 23.45 10.85 16.87
C ASN A 97 24.30 9.56 16.84
N VAL A 98 23.78 8.52 16.17
CA VAL A 98 24.53 7.27 15.95
C VAL A 98 25.80 7.54 15.13
N PHE A 99 25.71 8.29 14.04
CA PHE A 99 26.88 8.70 13.27
C PHE A 99 27.89 9.44 14.15
N GLY A 100 27.45 10.45 14.89
CA GLY A 100 28.35 11.25 15.74
C GLY A 100 29.09 10.41 16.77
N TYR A 101 28.39 9.48 17.43
CA TYR A 101 28.97 8.56 18.39
C TYR A 101 30.03 7.64 17.75
N TYR A 102 29.73 7.04 16.60
CA TYR A 102 30.65 6.15 15.90
C TYR A 102 31.75 6.87 15.09
N ALA A 103 31.64 8.17 14.92
CA ALA A 103 32.74 8.98 14.36
C ALA A 103 33.69 9.48 15.44
N ASP A 104 33.20 9.72 16.68
CA ASP A 104 33.97 10.33 17.77
C ASP A 104 34.45 9.30 18.80
N TYR A 105 33.54 8.46 19.34
CA TYR A 105 33.80 7.65 20.52
C TYR A 105 34.21 6.19 20.21
N ASP A 106 33.55 5.53 19.26
CA ASP A 106 33.82 4.14 18.84
C ASP A 106 33.94 4.04 17.30
N PRO A 107 35.05 4.58 16.72
CA PRO A 107 35.18 4.73 15.28
C PRO A 107 34.98 3.43 14.49
N ALA A 108 34.20 3.53 13.40
CA ALA A 108 33.82 2.38 12.58
C ALA A 108 33.53 2.78 11.13
N PRO A 109 33.63 1.85 10.16
CA PRO A 109 33.10 2.06 8.82
C PRO A 109 31.56 2.07 8.85
N ILE A 110 30.96 3.15 8.34
CA ILE A 110 29.50 3.42 8.36
C ILE A 110 28.99 3.53 6.93
N MET A 111 27.84 2.92 6.64
CA MET A 111 27.05 3.21 5.46
C MET A 111 25.75 3.89 5.88
N TYR A 112 25.44 5.03 5.27
CA TYR A 112 24.14 5.69 5.38
C TYR A 112 23.39 5.48 4.07
N LEU A 113 22.34 4.65 4.11
CA LEU A 113 21.56 4.23 2.95
C LEU A 113 20.26 5.03 2.85
N LEU A 114 20.07 5.70 1.72
CA LEU A 114 18.96 6.58 1.40
C LEU A 114 18.20 6.08 0.14
N PRO A 115 16.97 6.53 -0.12
CA PRO A 115 16.19 6.07 -1.27
C PRO A 115 16.85 6.32 -2.63
N THR A 116 17.52 7.47 -2.82
CA THR A 116 18.18 7.82 -4.07
C THR A 116 19.54 8.48 -3.82
N LYS A 117 20.40 8.48 -4.83
CA LYS A 117 21.71 9.14 -4.78
C LYS A 117 21.57 10.66 -4.61
N ASP A 118 20.61 11.28 -5.29
CA ASP A 118 20.37 12.72 -5.18
C ASP A 118 19.97 13.11 -3.76
N LEU A 119 19.13 12.30 -3.10
CA LEU A 119 18.80 12.51 -1.68
C LEU A 119 20.02 12.31 -0.77
N ALA A 120 20.91 11.39 -1.11
CA ALA A 120 22.15 11.18 -0.36
C ALA A 120 23.10 12.40 -0.49
N GLU A 121 23.22 13.00 -1.67
CA GLU A 121 24.01 14.21 -1.90
C GLU A 121 23.43 15.43 -1.17
N ASP A 122 22.10 15.61 -1.23
CA ASP A 122 21.41 16.68 -0.51
C ASP A 122 21.56 16.51 1.00
N PHE A 123 21.31 15.32 1.52
CA PHE A 123 21.46 15.01 2.94
C PHE A 123 22.88 15.26 3.45
N SER A 124 23.90 14.88 2.67
CA SER A 124 25.29 15.12 3.00
C SER A 124 25.58 16.61 3.18
N SER A 125 25.16 17.43 2.22
CA SER A 125 25.47 18.86 2.21
C SER A 125 24.62 19.70 3.18
N THR A 126 23.37 19.29 3.43
CA THR A 126 22.44 20.09 4.26
C THR A 126 22.40 19.63 5.72
N ARG A 127 22.45 18.32 5.99
CA ARG A 127 22.26 17.77 7.34
C ARG A 127 23.57 17.30 7.96
N LEU A 128 24.35 16.47 7.24
CA LEU A 128 25.56 15.87 7.77
C LEU A 128 26.68 16.91 7.93
N ASP A 129 26.93 17.72 6.91
CA ASP A 129 27.96 18.79 6.96
C ASP A 129 27.61 19.83 8.02
N ASP A 130 26.31 20.18 8.16
CA ASP A 130 25.88 21.14 9.18
C ASP A 130 26.11 20.59 10.60
N MET A 131 25.79 19.29 10.84
CA MET A 131 26.10 18.64 12.12
C MET A 131 27.60 18.62 12.43
N ILE A 132 28.42 18.27 11.43
CA ILE A 132 29.89 18.23 11.58
C ILE A 132 30.42 19.61 11.95
N GLN A 133 30.00 20.67 11.27
CA GLN A 133 30.48 22.04 11.50
C GLN A 133 29.97 22.62 12.82
N SER A 134 28.76 22.31 13.24
CA SER A 134 28.16 22.82 14.47
C SER A 134 28.64 22.11 15.74
N THR A 135 29.12 20.85 15.62
CA THR A 135 29.57 20.03 16.75
C THR A 135 31.11 20.03 16.82
N PRO A 136 31.74 20.74 17.80
CA PRO A 136 33.19 20.88 17.87
C PRO A 136 33.95 19.55 17.89
N GLN A 137 33.42 18.52 18.58
CA GLN A 137 34.04 17.21 18.64
C GLN A 137 34.20 16.57 17.27
N LEU A 138 33.17 16.67 16.41
CA LEU A 138 33.20 16.13 15.05
C LEU A 138 34.05 16.95 14.12
N LYS A 139 33.96 18.28 14.21
CA LYS A 139 34.77 19.23 13.41
C LYS A 139 36.25 18.98 13.53
N ASN A 140 36.73 18.63 14.74
CA ASN A 140 38.14 18.39 15.00
C ASN A 140 38.63 17.01 14.55
N LYS A 141 37.74 16.04 14.39
CA LYS A 141 38.10 14.64 14.07
C LYS A 141 37.88 14.27 12.61
N ILE A 142 36.98 14.96 11.93
CA ILE A 142 36.70 14.70 10.52
C ILE A 142 37.73 15.47 9.69
N LEU A 143 38.48 14.72 8.89
CA LEU A 143 39.62 15.24 8.13
C LEU A 143 39.15 16.23 7.06
N ASN A 144 39.69 17.43 7.08
CA ASN A 144 39.45 18.42 6.06
C ASN A 144 40.19 18.07 4.76
N LYS A 145 39.68 18.53 3.62
CA LYS A 145 40.00 18.28 2.20
C LYS A 145 41.49 18.27 1.77
N VAL A 146 42.48 18.30 2.67
CA VAL A 146 43.89 18.46 2.30
C VAL A 146 44.45 17.29 1.48
N ASP A 147 43.88 16.08 1.60
CA ASP A 147 44.37 14.87 0.92
C ASP A 147 43.43 14.31 -0.17
N GLY A 148 42.43 15.05 -0.64
CA GLY A 148 41.67 14.71 -1.86
C GLY A 148 40.66 13.58 -1.77
N ARG A 149 40.42 12.96 -0.61
CA ARG A 149 39.51 11.83 -0.42
C ARG A 149 38.11 12.18 0.12
N ASP A 150 37.94 13.43 0.59
CA ASP A 150 36.63 13.90 1.05
C ASP A 150 35.77 14.31 -0.14
N THR A 151 34.76 13.46 -0.44
CA THR A 151 33.76 13.73 -1.48
C THR A 151 32.42 14.10 -0.83
N LYS A 152 31.45 14.56 -1.64
CA LYS A 152 30.08 14.78 -1.15
C LYS A 152 29.48 13.55 -0.47
N LEU A 153 29.80 12.35 -0.95
CA LEU A 153 29.20 11.08 -0.52
C LEU A 153 30.09 10.26 0.43
N GLN A 154 31.30 10.72 0.74
CA GLN A 154 32.19 10.04 1.67
C GLN A 154 32.92 11.06 2.55
N LYS A 155 32.92 10.81 3.87
CA LYS A 155 33.69 11.58 4.86
C LYS A 155 34.58 10.64 5.65
N GLU A 156 35.84 10.97 5.79
CA GLU A 156 36.84 10.20 6.56
C GLU A 156 37.08 10.80 7.93
N PHE A 157 37.28 9.97 8.92
CA PHE A 157 37.66 10.33 10.28
C PHE A 157 38.66 9.31 10.84
N VAL A 158 39.33 9.67 11.91
CA VAL A 158 40.34 8.77 12.51
C VAL A 158 39.71 7.49 12.96
N GLY A 159 40.11 6.36 12.35
CA GLY A 159 39.61 5.01 12.65
C GLY A 159 38.37 4.57 11.89
N GLY A 160 37.84 5.39 10.94
CA GLY A 160 36.68 4.99 10.14
C GLY A 160 36.32 5.99 9.03
N TYR A 161 35.19 5.73 8.43
CA TYR A 161 34.58 6.61 7.41
C TYR A 161 33.07 6.43 7.39
N ILE A 162 32.36 7.42 6.85
CA ILE A 162 30.96 7.28 6.46
C ILE A 162 30.83 7.42 4.95
N THR A 163 30.08 6.51 4.34
CA THR A 163 29.67 6.59 2.93
C THR A 163 28.17 6.70 2.84
N LEU A 164 27.67 7.69 2.10
CA LEU A 164 26.26 7.86 1.79
C LEU A 164 25.96 7.21 0.45
N VAL A 165 24.95 6.34 0.40
CA VAL A 165 24.62 5.51 -0.77
C VAL A 165 23.13 5.62 -1.08
N GLY A 166 22.81 5.71 -2.38
CA GLY A 166 21.43 5.58 -2.85
C GLY A 166 21.06 4.10 -3.05
N SER A 167 19.83 3.73 -2.70
CA SER A 167 19.34 2.36 -2.81
C SER A 167 19.25 1.81 -4.26
N ASN A 168 19.55 2.62 -5.29
CA ASN A 168 19.41 2.26 -6.72
C ASN A 168 20.68 1.70 -7.35
N SER A 169 21.81 1.59 -6.62
CA SER A 169 23.09 1.15 -7.16
C SER A 169 23.56 -0.14 -6.48
N ALA A 170 23.36 -1.29 -7.12
CA ALA A 170 23.81 -2.57 -6.59
C ALA A 170 25.32 -2.62 -6.36
N ALA A 171 26.11 -2.03 -7.26
CA ALA A 171 27.56 -1.97 -7.15
C ALA A 171 28.04 -1.21 -5.91
N GLU A 172 27.40 -0.09 -5.57
CA GLU A 172 27.75 0.69 -4.36
C GLU A 172 27.35 -0.05 -3.08
N LEU A 173 26.19 -0.74 -3.08
CA LEU A 173 25.71 -1.55 -1.97
C LEU A 173 26.59 -2.77 -1.69
N SER A 174 27.29 -3.28 -2.71
CA SER A 174 28.09 -4.50 -2.62
C SER A 174 29.59 -4.26 -2.42
N SER A 175 30.06 -3.00 -2.41
CA SER A 175 31.46 -2.66 -2.62
C SER A 175 32.38 -2.86 -1.41
N ARG A 176 31.92 -2.71 -0.16
CA ARG A 176 32.80 -2.68 1.02
C ARG A 176 32.19 -3.33 2.26
N PRO A 177 33.01 -4.02 3.11
CA PRO A 177 32.56 -4.43 4.43
C PRO A 177 32.27 -3.20 5.31
N LEU A 178 31.23 -3.26 6.12
CA LEU A 178 30.84 -2.19 7.04
C LEU A 178 30.40 -2.74 8.39
N ARG A 179 30.65 -1.96 9.45
CA ARG A 179 30.24 -2.32 10.81
C ARG A 179 28.88 -1.72 11.15
N ILE A 180 28.59 -0.51 10.69
CA ILE A 180 27.38 0.24 11.01
C ILE A 180 26.58 0.49 9.72
N LEU A 181 25.34 0.02 9.66
CA LEU A 181 24.38 0.32 8.60
C LEU A 181 23.28 1.21 9.16
N LEU A 182 23.11 2.39 8.58
CA LEU A 182 22.02 3.32 8.87
C LEU A 182 21.13 3.40 7.64
N ALA A 183 19.95 2.77 7.67
CA ALA A 183 19.03 2.74 6.53
C ALA A 183 17.79 3.60 6.83
N ASP A 184 17.67 4.71 6.11
CA ASP A 184 16.61 5.70 6.31
C ASP A 184 15.57 5.65 5.18
N GLU A 185 14.28 5.75 5.54
CA GLU A 185 13.14 5.73 4.61
C GLU A 185 13.08 4.46 3.74
N VAL A 186 13.28 3.27 4.37
CA VAL A 186 13.41 1.98 3.64
C VAL A 186 12.17 1.58 2.82
N ASP A 187 10.98 2.07 3.18
CA ASP A 187 9.76 1.83 2.43
C ASP A 187 9.73 2.56 1.07
N ARG A 188 10.65 3.52 0.86
CA ARG A 188 10.82 4.22 -0.41
C ARG A 188 11.87 3.58 -1.33
N PHE A 189 12.54 2.52 -0.88
CA PHE A 189 13.51 1.81 -1.70
C PHE A 189 12.81 1.02 -2.82
N LYS A 190 13.49 0.83 -3.95
CA LYS A 190 13.02 -0.09 -4.99
C LYS A 190 13.01 -1.53 -4.48
N ASN A 191 12.11 -2.36 -4.99
CA ASN A 191 12.01 -3.76 -4.58
C ASN A 191 13.15 -4.63 -5.11
N ASP A 192 13.79 -4.19 -6.19
CA ASP A 192 14.91 -4.88 -6.81
C ASP A 192 15.88 -3.87 -7.41
N VAL A 193 17.17 -4.13 -7.30
CA VAL A 193 18.23 -3.28 -7.84
C VAL A 193 19.08 -4.08 -8.83
N GLY A 194 18.87 -3.80 -10.12
CA GLY A 194 19.65 -4.41 -11.19
C GLY A 194 19.49 -5.92 -11.36
N GLY A 195 18.45 -6.53 -10.78
CA GLY A 195 18.25 -7.97 -10.77
C GLY A 195 19.00 -8.71 -9.65
N GLU A 196 19.72 -8.00 -8.77
CA GLU A 196 20.49 -8.58 -7.67
C GLU A 196 19.67 -8.72 -6.36
N GLY A 197 18.43 -8.20 -6.35
CA GLY A 197 17.50 -8.32 -5.23
C GLY A 197 17.27 -7.04 -4.42
N ASP A 198 16.75 -7.21 -3.20
CA ASP A 198 16.38 -6.11 -2.32
C ASP A 198 17.60 -5.33 -1.81
N PRO A 199 17.65 -3.99 -1.98
CA PRO A 199 18.81 -3.16 -1.61
C PRO A 199 19.15 -3.19 -0.13
N LEU A 200 18.14 -3.30 0.75
CA LEU A 200 18.37 -3.39 2.19
C LEU A 200 19.11 -4.69 2.54
N ASN A 201 18.67 -5.81 1.97
CA ASN A 201 19.32 -7.10 2.18
C ASN A 201 20.75 -7.13 1.65
N LEU A 202 21.00 -6.54 0.46
CA LEU A 202 22.35 -6.41 -0.09
C LEU A 202 23.29 -5.65 0.84
N ALA A 203 22.83 -4.54 1.44
CA ALA A 203 23.60 -3.76 2.39
C ALA A 203 23.82 -4.52 3.72
N ILE A 204 22.81 -5.23 4.23
CA ILE A 204 22.93 -6.06 5.45
C ILE A 204 24.01 -7.14 5.30
N GLU A 205 24.12 -7.78 4.12
CA GLU A 205 25.16 -8.78 3.85
C GLU A 205 26.58 -8.24 4.09
N ARG A 206 26.83 -6.94 3.89
CA ARG A 206 28.15 -6.31 4.09
C ARG A 206 28.54 -6.20 5.58
N THR A 207 27.57 -6.37 6.49
CA THR A 207 27.84 -6.31 7.94
C THR A 207 28.29 -7.66 8.54
N LYS A 208 28.22 -8.76 7.80
CA LYS A 208 28.45 -10.11 8.32
C LYS A 208 29.83 -10.36 8.92
N THR A 209 30.84 -9.65 8.45
CA THR A 209 32.23 -9.80 8.94
C THR A 209 32.45 -9.22 10.34
N PHE A 210 31.54 -8.36 10.80
CA PHE A 210 31.68 -7.72 12.10
C PHE A 210 30.73 -8.36 13.14
N TRP A 211 31.30 -8.98 14.16
CA TRP A 211 30.53 -9.57 15.27
C TRP A 211 29.76 -8.51 16.08
N ASN A 212 30.30 -7.28 16.15
CA ASN A 212 29.75 -6.13 16.87
C ASN A 212 29.05 -5.13 15.92
N LYS A 213 28.46 -5.65 14.85
CA LYS A 213 27.69 -4.86 13.88
C LYS A 213 26.47 -4.19 14.48
N LYS A 214 26.07 -3.08 13.88
CA LYS A 214 24.80 -2.39 14.17
C LYS A 214 24.06 -2.09 12.87
N ILE A 215 22.82 -2.51 12.80
CA ILE A 215 21.91 -2.28 11.69
C ILE A 215 20.75 -1.47 12.25
N VAL A 216 20.61 -0.22 11.82
CA VAL A 216 19.52 0.67 12.23
C VAL A 216 18.64 0.97 11.02
N ILE A 217 17.39 0.51 11.08
CA ILE A 217 16.41 0.62 10.00
C ILE A 217 15.31 1.56 10.46
N THR A 218 14.96 2.53 9.63
CA THR A 218 13.84 3.42 9.92
C THR A 218 13.03 3.78 8.69
N SER A 219 11.73 3.87 8.87
CA SER A 219 10.80 4.42 7.87
C SER A 219 9.47 4.81 8.49
N THR A 220 8.73 5.63 7.77
CA THR A 220 7.29 5.72 7.90
C THR A 220 6.68 4.55 7.12
N PRO A 221 5.78 3.74 7.71
CA PRO A 221 5.21 2.57 7.04
C PRO A 221 4.28 2.97 5.90
N THR A 222 4.04 2.05 4.97
CA THR A 222 3.21 2.31 3.78
C THR A 222 1.98 1.40 3.73
N ILE A 223 1.96 0.39 2.87
CA ILE A 223 0.83 -0.54 2.71
C ILE A 223 1.12 -1.82 3.49
N LYS A 224 0.12 -2.32 4.20
CA LYS A 224 0.19 -3.58 4.96
C LYS A 224 0.61 -4.74 4.06
N GLY A 225 1.59 -5.51 4.52
CA GLY A 225 2.16 -6.63 3.77
C GLY A 225 3.22 -6.25 2.73
N ASP A 226 3.26 -4.99 2.24
CA ASP A 226 4.28 -4.49 1.32
C ASP A 226 5.37 -3.69 2.04
N SER A 227 5.03 -3.03 3.15
CA SER A 227 5.95 -2.21 3.94
C SER A 227 7.14 -3.02 4.45
N ARG A 228 8.38 -2.55 4.11
CA ARG A 228 9.61 -3.18 4.59
C ARG A 228 9.80 -2.97 6.08
N VAL A 229 9.56 -1.75 6.54
CA VAL A 229 9.74 -1.44 7.96
C VAL A 229 8.73 -2.22 8.81
N GLU A 230 7.51 -2.49 8.32
CA GLU A 230 6.55 -3.36 8.99
C GLU A 230 7.09 -4.79 9.10
N LYS A 231 7.58 -5.36 8.00
CA LYS A 231 8.16 -6.72 8.00
C LYS A 231 9.33 -6.86 8.97
N GLU A 232 10.20 -5.86 9.03
CA GLU A 232 11.32 -5.84 9.97
C GLU A 232 10.85 -5.65 11.41
N TYR A 233 9.82 -4.84 11.65
CA TYR A 233 9.21 -4.62 12.97
C TYR A 233 8.49 -5.87 13.47
N GLU A 234 7.72 -6.56 12.63
CA GLU A 234 7.05 -7.81 12.98
C GLU A 234 8.02 -8.94 13.37
N ASN A 235 9.26 -8.90 12.86
CA ASN A 235 10.34 -9.83 13.20
C ASN A 235 11.27 -9.30 14.31
N SER A 236 10.74 -8.49 15.22
CA SER A 236 11.49 -7.86 16.32
C SER A 236 10.73 -7.97 17.65
N THR A 237 11.23 -7.31 18.69
CA THR A 237 10.57 -7.23 20.01
C THR A 237 9.20 -6.51 19.98
N LYS A 238 8.83 -5.83 18.93
CA LYS A 238 7.57 -5.09 18.75
C LYS A 238 7.23 -4.17 19.92
N GLU A 239 8.16 -3.35 20.33
CA GLU A 239 8.00 -2.46 21.48
C GLU A 239 7.14 -1.24 21.15
N GLU A 240 6.21 -0.91 22.06
CA GLU A 240 5.40 0.30 22.03
C GLU A 240 5.67 1.15 23.27
N PHE A 241 5.48 2.46 23.15
CA PHE A 241 5.81 3.40 24.23
C PHE A 241 4.59 3.64 25.14
N TYR A 242 4.70 3.23 26.40
CA TYR A 242 3.69 3.37 27.44
C TYR A 242 4.03 4.53 28.37
N ILE A 243 3.06 5.35 28.71
CA ILE A 243 3.20 6.46 29.64
C ILE A 243 2.18 6.36 30.75
N PRO A 244 2.49 6.80 31.99
CA PRO A 244 1.56 6.73 33.09
C PRO A 244 0.41 7.74 32.91
N CYS A 245 -0.81 7.30 33.18
CA CYS A 245 -1.98 8.16 33.18
C CYS A 245 -1.82 9.32 34.18
N PRO A 246 -2.13 10.57 33.80
CA PRO A 246 -2.03 11.73 34.71
C PRO A 246 -2.90 11.64 35.98
N LYS A 247 -3.97 10.83 35.96
CA LYS A 247 -4.94 10.71 37.07
C LYS A 247 -4.72 9.46 37.92
N CYS A 248 -4.62 8.29 37.33
CA CYS A 248 -4.51 7.03 38.09
C CYS A 248 -3.10 6.40 38.07
N GLY A 249 -2.17 6.91 37.23
CA GLY A 249 -0.82 6.36 37.14
C GLY A 249 -0.67 5.06 36.33
N SER A 250 -1.75 4.48 35.83
CA SER A 250 -1.71 3.28 35.01
C SER A 250 -0.97 3.52 33.69
N PHE A 251 -0.05 2.62 33.33
CA PHE A 251 0.73 2.72 32.11
C PHE A 251 -0.07 2.28 30.89
N GLN A 252 -0.17 3.15 29.90
CA GLN A 252 -0.88 2.87 28.66
C GLN A 252 -0.28 3.62 27.47
N LYS A 253 -0.52 3.12 26.28
CA LYS A 253 -0.13 3.81 25.05
C LYS A 253 -1.17 4.85 24.63
N LEU A 254 -0.73 5.92 23.96
CA LEU A 254 -1.61 6.88 23.33
C LEU A 254 -2.17 6.30 22.04
N GLU A 255 -3.45 6.00 22.01
CA GLU A 255 -4.16 5.43 20.88
C GLU A 255 -5.15 6.44 20.29
N TRP A 256 -5.19 6.50 18.96
CA TRP A 256 -6.11 7.39 18.24
C TRP A 256 -7.58 7.20 18.62
N ARG A 257 -8.00 5.95 18.86
CA ARG A 257 -9.39 5.63 19.27
C ARG A 257 -9.79 6.22 20.61
N ASN A 258 -8.84 6.57 21.47
CA ASN A 258 -9.05 7.14 22.80
C ASN A 258 -8.95 8.68 22.78
N ILE A 259 -8.66 9.30 21.63
CA ILE A 259 -8.66 10.76 21.49
C ILE A 259 -10.09 11.28 21.45
N ILE A 260 -10.41 12.16 22.39
CA ILE A 260 -11.67 12.89 22.47
C ILE A 260 -11.47 14.22 21.75
N PHE A 261 -12.43 14.63 20.93
CA PHE A 261 -12.32 15.81 20.09
C PHE A 261 -12.86 17.08 20.77
N GLU A 262 -13.81 16.93 21.70
CA GLU A 262 -14.44 18.03 22.43
C GLU A 262 -14.84 17.57 23.84
N PRO A 263 -14.18 18.04 24.92
CA PRO A 263 -12.93 18.80 24.90
C PRO A 263 -11.76 17.92 24.38
N VAL A 264 -10.75 18.56 23.76
CA VAL A 264 -9.60 17.82 23.23
C VAL A 264 -8.81 17.20 24.38
N GLY A 265 -8.70 15.87 24.36
CA GLY A 265 -8.00 15.10 25.38
C GLY A 265 -7.85 13.63 24.98
N HIS A 266 -7.16 12.85 25.81
CA HIS A 266 -7.09 11.40 25.68
C HIS A 266 -7.77 10.77 26.89
N LYS A 267 -8.68 9.82 26.62
CA LYS A 267 -9.39 9.05 27.63
C LYS A 267 -8.52 7.90 28.13
N CYS A 268 -8.33 7.81 29.43
CA CYS A 268 -7.66 6.68 30.04
C CYS A 268 -8.48 5.39 29.88
N SER A 269 -7.83 4.28 29.54
CA SER A 269 -8.51 2.98 29.40
C SER A 269 -8.97 2.40 30.71
N ASP A 270 -8.27 2.72 31.83
CA ASP A 270 -8.53 2.12 33.14
C ASP A 270 -9.47 3.00 33.99
N CYS A 271 -9.10 4.25 34.27
CA CYS A 271 -9.94 5.13 35.10
C CYS A 271 -11.02 5.87 34.32
N LEU A 272 -11.02 5.81 32.98
CA LEU A 272 -11.95 6.45 32.06
C LEU A 272 -11.94 7.99 32.08
N GLU A 273 -11.08 8.61 32.86
CA GLU A 273 -10.92 10.07 32.94
C GLU A 273 -10.24 10.63 31.70
N ILE A 274 -10.66 11.81 31.30
CA ILE A 274 -10.08 12.54 30.16
C ILE A 274 -9.05 13.53 30.69
N SER A 275 -7.83 13.45 30.19
CA SER A 275 -6.77 14.39 30.50
C SER A 275 -6.30 15.11 29.25
N SER A 276 -5.82 16.34 29.43
CA SER A 276 -5.36 17.20 28.36
C SER A 276 -4.06 16.69 27.71
N GLU A 277 -3.79 17.11 26.49
CA GLU A 277 -2.53 16.83 25.79
C GLU A 277 -1.30 17.18 26.63
N HIS A 278 -1.32 18.35 27.28
CA HIS A 278 -0.21 18.80 28.10
C HIS A 278 0.06 17.89 29.29
N GLU A 279 -0.98 17.43 30.00
CA GLU A 279 -0.84 16.50 31.13
C GLU A 279 -0.23 15.17 30.66
N TRP A 280 -0.72 14.60 29.56
CA TRP A 280 -0.19 13.35 29.01
C TRP A 280 1.25 13.49 28.52
N LYS A 281 1.56 14.51 27.72
CA LYS A 281 2.92 14.72 27.17
C LYS A 281 3.95 15.05 28.25
N ARG A 282 3.55 15.71 29.34
CA ARG A 282 4.42 15.93 30.51
C ARG A 282 4.88 14.62 31.14
N ASN A 283 4.05 13.60 31.12
CA ASN A 283 4.36 12.29 31.71
C ASN A 283 5.23 11.42 30.81
N MET A 284 5.54 11.83 29.58
CA MET A 284 6.44 11.08 28.70
C MET A 284 7.84 10.85 29.28
N ILE A 285 8.30 11.72 30.18
CA ILE A 285 9.60 11.55 30.84
C ILE A 285 9.65 10.28 31.72
N HIS A 286 8.49 9.78 32.16
CA HIS A 286 8.34 8.57 32.94
C HIS A 286 7.90 7.38 32.06
N GLY A 287 7.84 7.57 30.73
CA GLY A 287 7.41 6.54 29.81
C GLY A 287 8.44 5.41 29.68
N ILE A 288 7.93 4.23 29.34
CA ILE A 288 8.71 3.01 29.17
C ILE A 288 8.35 2.33 27.85
N TRP A 289 9.32 1.72 27.21
CA TRP A 289 9.09 0.85 26.08
C TRP A 289 8.76 -0.57 26.58
N GLN A 290 7.70 -1.16 26.08
CA GLN A 290 7.25 -2.49 26.44
C GLN A 290 7.06 -3.33 25.17
N PRO A 291 7.64 -4.54 25.12
CA PRO A 291 7.36 -5.49 24.05
C PRO A 291 5.90 -5.95 24.12
N GLN A 292 5.29 -6.19 22.96
CA GLN A 292 3.89 -6.63 22.89
C GLN A 292 3.72 -8.15 23.04
N GLU A 293 4.79 -8.90 22.97
CA GLU A 293 4.85 -10.36 23.12
C GLU A 293 6.04 -10.74 24.01
N GLU A 294 6.07 -11.98 24.48
CA GLU A 294 7.25 -12.51 25.20
C GLU A 294 8.46 -12.53 24.28
N VAL A 295 9.59 -12.07 24.76
CA VAL A 295 10.82 -11.90 23.99
C VAL A 295 11.90 -12.82 24.51
N ASP A 296 12.28 -13.80 23.69
CA ASP A 296 13.41 -14.70 23.97
C ASP A 296 14.74 -14.12 23.46
N ASP A 297 14.71 -13.39 22.34
CA ASP A 297 15.89 -12.82 21.67
C ASP A 297 15.83 -11.30 21.57
N TRP A 298 16.71 -10.62 22.31
CA TRP A 298 16.87 -9.18 22.31
C TRP A 298 17.89 -8.67 21.29
N SER A 299 18.36 -9.52 20.39
CA SER A 299 19.31 -9.13 19.34
C SER A 299 18.67 -8.21 18.28
N VAL A 300 17.35 -8.29 18.10
CA VAL A 300 16.56 -7.48 17.18
C VAL A 300 15.48 -6.74 17.96
N ARG A 301 15.66 -5.44 18.17
CA ARG A 301 14.66 -4.60 18.85
C ARG A 301 13.90 -3.74 17.85
N GLY A 302 12.57 -3.68 17.98
CA GLY A 302 11.69 -2.87 17.14
C GLY A 302 10.84 -1.92 17.96
N PHE A 303 10.73 -0.68 17.50
CA PHE A 303 10.07 0.40 18.21
C PHE A 303 9.01 1.04 17.29
N HIS A 304 7.78 1.16 17.81
CA HIS A 304 6.68 1.83 17.11
C HIS A 304 6.15 3.02 17.92
N ILE A 305 5.96 4.15 17.25
CA ILE A 305 5.39 5.35 17.88
C ILE A 305 4.64 6.23 16.88
N SER A 306 3.52 6.84 17.32
CA SER A 306 2.67 7.74 16.54
C SER A 306 2.98 9.22 16.78
N GLU A 307 2.48 10.11 15.90
CA GLU A 307 2.60 11.56 16.04
C GLU A 307 1.92 12.09 17.32
N LEU A 308 1.04 11.31 17.97
CA LEU A 308 0.42 11.68 19.24
C LEU A 308 1.43 11.99 20.35
N TYR A 309 2.61 11.40 20.29
CA TYR A 309 3.72 11.63 21.22
C TYR A 309 4.64 12.79 20.82
N SER A 310 4.44 13.38 19.63
CA SER A 310 5.33 14.45 19.16
C SER A 310 5.24 15.71 20.04
N PRO A 311 6.37 16.24 20.52
CA PRO A 311 6.34 17.53 21.21
C PRO A 311 6.24 18.72 20.23
N PHE A 312 6.28 18.47 18.92
CA PHE A 312 6.26 19.47 17.85
C PHE A 312 4.90 19.57 17.13
N SER A 313 3.99 18.63 17.35
CA SER A 313 2.63 18.62 16.80
C SER A 313 1.62 18.65 17.94
N THR A 314 0.50 19.35 17.76
CA THR A 314 -0.59 19.38 18.72
C THR A 314 -1.73 18.43 18.35
N TRP A 315 -2.45 17.89 19.34
CA TRP A 315 -3.61 17.03 19.08
C TRP A 315 -4.71 17.74 18.28
N PRO A 316 -5.02 19.03 18.51
CA PRO A 316 -5.95 19.78 17.65
C PRO A 316 -5.55 19.79 16.18
N GLU A 317 -4.26 19.93 15.86
CA GLU A 317 -3.77 19.86 14.48
C GLU A 317 -3.93 18.46 13.88
N ILE A 318 -3.65 17.40 14.65
CA ILE A 318 -3.83 16.01 14.22
C ILE A 318 -5.32 15.71 13.97
N ILE A 319 -6.22 16.20 14.86
CA ILE A 319 -7.68 16.08 14.68
C ILE A 319 -8.12 16.83 13.41
N LYS A 320 -7.57 18.00 13.13
CA LYS A 320 -7.87 18.76 11.90
C LYS A 320 -7.44 17.99 10.65
N LYS A 321 -6.25 17.37 10.66
CA LYS A 321 -5.78 16.48 9.58
C LYS A 321 -6.75 15.32 9.37
N PHE A 322 -7.18 14.66 10.45
CA PHE A 322 -8.16 13.57 10.37
C PHE A 322 -9.52 14.01 9.81
N LYS A 323 -10.06 15.12 10.32
CA LYS A 323 -11.35 15.67 9.83
C LYS A 323 -11.28 15.99 8.34
N ALA A 324 -10.17 16.55 7.87
CA ALA A 324 -9.93 16.81 6.44
C ALA A 324 -9.77 15.53 5.59
N ALA A 325 -9.26 14.46 6.18
CA ALA A 325 -9.08 13.18 5.51
C ALA A 325 -10.36 12.33 5.45
N LYS A 326 -11.34 12.62 6.33
CA LYS A 326 -12.60 11.85 6.39
C LYS A 326 -13.35 11.93 5.07
N GLY A 327 -13.70 10.77 4.50
CA GLY A 327 -14.37 10.67 3.19
C GLY A 327 -13.41 10.64 1.99
N ASN A 328 -12.10 10.84 2.19
CA ASN A 328 -11.10 10.73 1.13
C ASN A 328 -10.08 9.64 1.47
N MET A 329 -10.15 8.52 0.75
CA MET A 329 -9.31 7.34 0.99
C MET A 329 -7.80 7.66 0.90
N GLN A 330 -7.38 8.48 -0.07
CA GLN A 330 -5.97 8.83 -0.23
C GLN A 330 -5.45 9.68 0.94
N MET A 331 -6.24 10.65 1.38
CA MET A 331 -5.88 11.46 2.53
C MET A 331 -5.90 10.65 3.83
N MET A 332 -6.84 9.71 3.99
CA MET A 332 -6.89 8.81 5.14
C MET A 332 -5.68 7.88 5.18
N LYS A 333 -5.24 7.36 4.04
CA LYS A 333 -3.98 6.59 3.92
C LYS A 333 -2.78 7.42 4.39
N VAL A 334 -2.66 8.66 3.92
CA VAL A 334 -1.58 9.56 4.37
C VAL A 334 -1.67 9.78 5.89
N PHE A 335 -2.86 10.05 6.43
CA PHE A 335 -3.05 10.21 7.87
C PHE A 335 -2.62 8.96 8.66
N THR A 336 -3.06 7.77 8.25
CA THR A 336 -2.73 6.51 8.92
C THR A 336 -1.22 6.26 8.92
N ASN A 337 -0.57 6.41 7.75
CA ASN A 337 0.85 6.13 7.62
C ASN A 337 1.70 7.18 8.34
N THR A 338 1.39 8.48 8.17
CA THR A 338 2.27 9.55 8.66
C THR A 338 1.96 9.98 10.09
N CYS A 339 0.67 10.09 10.47
CA CYS A 339 0.32 10.51 11.82
C CYS A 339 0.29 9.33 12.80
N LEU A 340 -0.29 8.18 12.41
CA LEU A 340 -0.38 7.03 13.31
C LEU A 340 0.87 6.13 13.25
N GLY A 341 1.71 6.25 12.22
CA GLY A 341 2.85 5.36 12.03
C GLY A 341 2.44 3.91 11.75
N GLN A 342 1.24 3.70 11.24
CA GLN A 342 0.64 2.40 10.96
C GLN A 342 0.56 2.16 9.47
N THR A 343 0.62 0.90 9.06
CA THR A 343 0.39 0.53 7.66
C THR A 343 -1.07 0.74 7.28
N TRP A 344 -1.27 1.22 6.05
CA TRP A 344 -2.60 1.30 5.47
C TRP A 344 -3.04 -0.07 4.98
N GLU A 345 -4.12 -0.59 5.56
CA GLU A 345 -4.80 -1.76 5.04
C GLU A 345 -5.79 -1.30 3.97
N GLU A 346 -5.52 -1.64 2.71
CA GLU A 346 -6.52 -1.48 1.67
C GLU A 346 -7.66 -2.46 2.03
N LYS A 347 -8.74 -1.93 2.58
CA LYS A 347 -9.95 -2.74 2.76
C LYS A 347 -10.38 -3.14 1.36
N VAL A 348 -10.11 -4.39 1.00
CA VAL A 348 -10.70 -5.02 -0.16
C VAL A 348 -12.18 -5.11 0.16
N GLU A 349 -12.99 -4.24 -0.44
CA GLU A 349 -14.43 -4.28 -0.27
C GLU A 349 -14.93 -5.58 -0.88
N LYS A 350 -15.10 -6.56 -0.03
CA LYS A 350 -15.70 -7.84 -0.39
C LYS A 350 -17.22 -7.69 -0.31
N ILE A 351 -17.88 -7.92 -1.43
CA ILE A 351 -19.34 -8.02 -1.45
C ILE A 351 -19.71 -9.41 -0.91
N ASP A 352 -20.55 -9.46 0.11
CA ASP A 352 -21.03 -10.73 0.64
C ASP A 352 -22.08 -11.32 -0.34
N PHE A 353 -21.84 -12.56 -0.78
CA PHE A 353 -22.77 -13.27 -1.65
C PHE A 353 -24.16 -13.45 -1.00
N LEU A 354 -24.22 -13.53 0.34
CA LEU A 354 -25.48 -13.64 1.07
C LEU A 354 -26.33 -12.38 0.90
N ASP A 355 -25.73 -11.19 0.92
CA ASP A 355 -26.46 -9.94 0.73
C ASP A 355 -26.96 -9.80 -0.72
N VAL A 356 -26.17 -10.25 -1.69
CA VAL A 356 -26.61 -10.27 -3.09
C VAL A 356 -27.72 -11.30 -3.30
N SER A 357 -27.65 -12.46 -2.67
CA SER A 357 -28.66 -13.52 -2.78
C SER A 357 -30.02 -13.11 -2.19
N LYS A 358 -30.09 -12.15 -1.26
CA LYS A 358 -31.33 -11.58 -0.73
C LYS A 358 -32.13 -10.78 -1.76
N ARG A 359 -31.52 -10.41 -2.91
CA ARG A 359 -32.18 -9.71 -4.02
C ARG A 359 -33.00 -10.61 -4.91
N LYS A 360 -33.11 -11.89 -4.55
CA LYS A 360 -33.98 -12.83 -5.26
C LYS A 360 -35.43 -12.46 -5.04
N GLU A 361 -36.20 -12.35 -6.14
CA GLU A 361 -37.61 -12.02 -6.15
C GLU A 361 -38.37 -12.94 -7.10
N GLU A 362 -39.67 -13.07 -6.91
CA GLU A 362 -40.52 -13.85 -7.77
C GLU A 362 -40.90 -13.04 -9.01
N TYR A 363 -40.59 -13.56 -10.19
CA TYR A 363 -41.02 -12.95 -11.45
C TYR A 363 -42.42 -13.53 -11.80
N ILE A 364 -43.36 -12.61 -12.08
CA ILE A 364 -44.77 -12.96 -12.43
C ILE A 364 -44.82 -13.79 -13.72
N ALA A 365 -43.89 -13.54 -14.64
CA ALA A 365 -43.74 -14.25 -15.90
C ALA A 365 -42.29 -14.65 -16.15
N GLU A 366 -42.02 -15.24 -17.31
CA GLU A 366 -40.65 -15.55 -17.70
C GLU A 366 -39.79 -14.30 -17.79
N ILE A 367 -40.35 -13.22 -18.33
CA ILE A 367 -39.70 -11.91 -18.45
C ILE A 367 -40.49 -10.86 -17.65
N PRO A 368 -39.87 -10.11 -16.72
CA PRO A 368 -40.48 -8.96 -16.08
C PRO A 368 -40.86 -7.86 -17.08
N ASP A 369 -41.99 -7.18 -16.85
CA ASP A 369 -42.54 -6.16 -17.78
C ASP A 369 -41.62 -4.97 -18.02
N GLN A 370 -40.73 -4.66 -17.05
CA GLN A 370 -39.76 -3.57 -17.12
C GLN A 370 -38.61 -3.87 -18.10
N VAL A 371 -38.41 -5.13 -18.47
CA VAL A 371 -37.35 -5.52 -19.42
C VAL A 371 -37.73 -5.05 -20.82
N GLN A 372 -36.82 -4.37 -21.48
CA GLN A 372 -36.99 -3.85 -22.85
C GLN A 372 -36.22 -4.67 -23.87
N VAL A 373 -35.09 -5.26 -23.46
CA VAL A 373 -34.17 -6.00 -24.34
C VAL A 373 -33.47 -7.12 -23.56
N LEU A 374 -33.16 -8.22 -24.26
CA LEU A 374 -32.33 -9.32 -23.74
C LEU A 374 -30.97 -9.31 -24.40
N THR A 375 -29.91 -9.54 -23.59
CA THR A 375 -28.57 -9.85 -24.08
C THR A 375 -28.01 -11.07 -23.39
N ALA A 376 -26.99 -11.70 -24.00
CA ALA A 376 -26.36 -12.88 -23.42
C ALA A 376 -24.84 -12.76 -23.40
N GLY A 377 -24.23 -13.31 -22.36
CA GLY A 377 -22.80 -13.58 -22.26
C GLY A 377 -22.56 -15.07 -22.26
N VAL A 378 -21.57 -15.53 -23.02
CA VAL A 378 -21.18 -16.95 -23.11
C VAL A 378 -19.71 -17.10 -22.81
N ASP A 379 -19.38 -18.02 -21.92
CA ASP A 379 -18.02 -18.41 -21.56
C ASP A 379 -17.72 -19.83 -22.08
N VAL A 380 -16.52 -20.03 -22.62
CA VAL A 380 -16.10 -21.30 -23.24
C VAL A 380 -15.05 -21.95 -22.34
N GLN A 381 -15.46 -22.99 -21.62
CA GLN A 381 -14.60 -23.79 -20.75
C GLN A 381 -14.12 -25.07 -21.44
N ASP A 382 -13.22 -25.83 -20.82
CA ASP A 382 -12.66 -27.04 -21.45
C ASP A 382 -13.67 -28.19 -21.60
N ASP A 383 -14.70 -28.24 -20.75
CA ASP A 383 -15.68 -29.32 -20.63
C ASP A 383 -17.15 -28.89 -20.80
N ARG A 384 -17.40 -27.60 -21.06
CA ARG A 384 -18.75 -27.04 -21.13
C ARG A 384 -18.79 -25.66 -21.75
N LEU A 385 -19.98 -25.19 -22.13
CA LEU A 385 -20.33 -23.80 -22.36
C LEU A 385 -21.23 -23.31 -21.23
N GLU A 386 -20.96 -22.09 -20.74
CA GLU A 386 -21.82 -21.41 -19.76
C GLU A 386 -22.45 -20.17 -20.39
N ILE A 387 -23.71 -19.90 -20.11
CA ILE A 387 -24.43 -18.73 -20.61
C ILE A 387 -25.20 -18.04 -19.50
N GLU A 388 -25.19 -16.72 -19.52
CA GLU A 388 -26.16 -15.91 -18.78
C GLU A 388 -26.95 -15.03 -19.73
N VAL A 389 -28.29 -15.07 -19.61
CA VAL A 389 -29.23 -14.17 -20.28
C VAL A 389 -29.67 -13.10 -19.31
N VAL A 390 -29.53 -11.85 -19.69
CA VAL A 390 -29.85 -10.67 -18.88
C VAL A 390 -30.84 -9.78 -19.59
N GLY A 391 -31.91 -9.44 -18.88
CA GLY A 391 -32.90 -8.44 -19.30
C GLY A 391 -32.44 -7.05 -18.85
N TRP A 392 -32.65 -6.04 -19.69
CA TRP A 392 -32.30 -4.65 -19.42
C TRP A 392 -33.50 -3.73 -19.64
N GLY A 393 -33.70 -2.84 -18.67
CA GLY A 393 -34.74 -1.82 -18.68
C GLY A 393 -34.17 -0.40 -18.65
N LEU A 394 -35.08 0.55 -18.37
CA LEU A 394 -34.74 1.96 -18.30
C LEU A 394 -33.63 2.23 -17.26
N GLY A 395 -32.68 3.11 -17.58
CA GLY A 395 -31.57 3.42 -16.68
C GLY A 395 -30.57 2.26 -16.50
N GLU A 396 -30.57 1.27 -17.40
CA GLU A 396 -29.75 0.05 -17.32
C GLU A 396 -30.03 -0.79 -16.03
N GLU A 397 -31.21 -0.68 -15.46
CA GLU A 397 -31.73 -1.65 -14.49
C GLU A 397 -31.74 -3.04 -15.14
N SER A 398 -31.37 -4.09 -14.40
CA SER A 398 -31.13 -5.38 -15.01
C SER A 398 -31.75 -6.53 -14.23
N TRP A 399 -32.26 -7.53 -14.94
CA TRP A 399 -32.87 -8.74 -14.42
C TRP A 399 -32.12 -9.97 -14.94
N GLY A 400 -31.67 -10.83 -14.04
CA GLY A 400 -31.20 -12.15 -14.41
C GLY A 400 -32.34 -12.97 -14.95
N ILE A 401 -32.23 -13.50 -16.15
CA ILE A 401 -33.32 -14.31 -16.78
C ILE A 401 -32.98 -15.79 -16.68
N TYR A 402 -31.83 -16.21 -17.20
CA TYR A 402 -31.31 -17.56 -17.12
C TYR A 402 -29.81 -17.61 -16.95
N TYR A 403 -29.32 -18.45 -16.09
CA TYR A 403 -27.94 -18.95 -16.06
C TYR A 403 -27.96 -20.44 -16.34
N LYS A 404 -27.25 -20.91 -17.35
CA LYS A 404 -27.29 -22.30 -17.79
C LYS A 404 -25.89 -22.79 -18.20
N GLN A 405 -25.66 -24.09 -17.97
CA GLN A 405 -24.46 -24.78 -18.40
C GLN A 405 -24.84 -25.87 -19.41
N PHE A 406 -24.09 -25.97 -20.50
CA PHE A 406 -24.17 -27.02 -21.49
C PHE A 406 -22.94 -27.90 -21.35
N ILE A 407 -23.09 -29.05 -20.76
CA ILE A 407 -22.00 -30.00 -20.49
C ILE A 407 -21.60 -30.70 -21.77
N GLY A 408 -20.33 -30.68 -22.12
CA GLY A 408 -19.73 -31.29 -23.31
C GLY A 408 -18.52 -30.53 -23.79
N SER A 409 -17.59 -31.23 -24.46
CA SER A 409 -16.37 -30.62 -25.00
C SER A 409 -16.70 -29.63 -26.12
N PRO A 410 -16.21 -28.37 -26.06
CA PRO A 410 -16.40 -27.42 -27.16
C PRO A 410 -15.66 -27.80 -28.46
N GLY A 411 -14.82 -28.82 -28.43
CA GLY A 411 -14.29 -29.45 -29.64
C GLY A 411 -15.29 -30.26 -30.45
N GLN A 412 -16.48 -30.48 -29.88
CA GLN A 412 -17.59 -31.23 -30.52
C GLN A 412 -18.75 -30.28 -30.84
N ASN A 413 -19.50 -30.58 -31.91
CA ASN A 413 -20.60 -29.71 -32.37
C ASN A 413 -21.82 -29.75 -31.45
N ASP A 414 -22.04 -30.85 -30.74
CA ASP A 414 -23.26 -31.10 -29.95
C ASP A 414 -23.54 -29.99 -28.90
N VAL A 415 -22.48 -29.51 -28.22
CA VAL A 415 -22.61 -28.46 -27.21
C VAL A 415 -22.94 -27.12 -27.85
N TRP A 416 -22.39 -26.83 -29.03
CA TRP A 416 -22.70 -25.63 -29.80
C TRP A 416 -24.13 -25.65 -30.39
N GLU A 417 -24.63 -26.81 -30.75
CA GLU A 417 -26.03 -26.97 -31.19
C GLU A 417 -27.02 -26.77 -30.03
N GLN A 418 -26.66 -27.21 -28.83
CA GLN A 418 -27.47 -26.94 -27.64
C GLN A 418 -27.52 -25.44 -27.35
N LEU A 419 -26.38 -24.76 -27.41
CA LEU A 419 -26.28 -23.31 -27.27
C LEU A 419 -27.14 -22.62 -28.36
N ASP A 420 -27.02 -23.03 -29.62
CA ASP A 420 -27.75 -22.42 -30.73
C ASP A 420 -29.27 -22.50 -30.57
N ARG A 421 -29.77 -23.68 -30.19
CA ARG A 421 -31.19 -23.87 -29.87
C ARG A 421 -31.65 -22.96 -28.74
N PHE A 422 -30.82 -22.78 -27.71
CA PHE A 422 -31.15 -21.92 -26.59
C PHE A 422 -31.13 -20.44 -26.98
N LEU A 423 -30.20 -19.99 -27.82
CA LEU A 423 -30.13 -18.62 -28.30
C LEU A 423 -31.30 -18.23 -29.23
N GLU A 424 -31.99 -19.21 -29.82
CA GLU A 424 -33.18 -19.01 -30.66
C GLU A 424 -34.50 -19.05 -29.87
N THR A 425 -34.44 -19.33 -28.56
CA THR A 425 -35.63 -19.35 -27.69
C THR A 425 -36.36 -18.01 -27.71
N GLU A 426 -37.67 -18.08 -27.76
CA GLU A 426 -38.55 -16.93 -27.51
C GLU A 426 -38.99 -16.96 -26.05
N PHE A 427 -38.73 -15.90 -25.34
CA PHE A 427 -39.08 -15.71 -23.94
C PHE A 427 -40.38 -14.90 -23.86
N GLU A 428 -41.27 -15.21 -22.90
CA GLU A 428 -42.62 -14.67 -22.84
C GLU A 428 -42.83 -13.73 -21.64
N TYR A 429 -43.49 -12.60 -21.92
CA TYR A 429 -44.01 -11.69 -20.90
C TYR A 429 -45.37 -12.15 -20.37
N ALA A 430 -45.84 -11.55 -19.28
CA ALA A 430 -47.14 -11.85 -18.68
C ALA A 430 -48.34 -11.60 -19.63
N ASP A 431 -48.21 -10.68 -20.57
CA ASP A 431 -49.23 -10.35 -21.57
C ASP A 431 -49.17 -11.24 -22.83
N GLY A 432 -48.27 -12.23 -22.87
CA GLY A 432 -48.07 -13.14 -23.99
C GLY A 432 -47.20 -12.58 -25.11
N GLU A 433 -46.71 -11.34 -25.00
CA GLU A 433 -45.71 -10.83 -25.95
C GLU A 433 -44.40 -11.61 -25.82
N LYS A 434 -43.70 -11.78 -26.92
CA LYS A 434 -42.45 -12.55 -26.96
C LYS A 434 -41.27 -11.69 -27.32
N ILE A 435 -40.12 -11.98 -26.69
CA ILE A 435 -38.83 -11.32 -26.90
C ILE A 435 -37.74 -12.37 -27.18
N ARG A 436 -36.75 -11.99 -27.99
CA ARG A 436 -35.56 -12.80 -28.27
C ARG A 436 -34.29 -12.07 -27.80
N ILE A 437 -33.24 -12.86 -27.63
CA ILE A 437 -31.90 -12.30 -27.32
C ILE A 437 -31.47 -11.43 -28.50
N LEU A 438 -31.23 -10.13 -28.24
CA LEU A 438 -30.87 -9.15 -29.25
C LEU A 438 -29.39 -9.24 -29.67
N CYS A 439 -28.51 -9.55 -28.71
CA CYS A 439 -27.06 -9.62 -28.92
C CYS A 439 -26.41 -10.58 -27.95
N THR A 440 -25.46 -11.37 -28.44
CA THR A 440 -24.70 -12.34 -27.64
C THR A 440 -23.21 -12.08 -27.81
N CYS A 441 -22.47 -12.04 -26.70
CA CYS A 441 -21.01 -12.01 -26.68
C CYS A 441 -20.45 -13.35 -26.21
N ILE A 442 -19.54 -13.93 -26.99
CA ILE A 442 -18.88 -15.21 -26.69
C ILE A 442 -17.40 -14.95 -26.45
N ASP A 443 -16.88 -15.41 -25.30
CA ASP A 443 -15.43 -15.33 -25.05
C ASP A 443 -14.66 -16.23 -26.02
N THR A 444 -13.59 -15.68 -26.56
CA THR A 444 -12.71 -16.36 -27.54
C THR A 444 -11.27 -16.42 -27.05
N GLY A 445 -11.06 -16.19 -25.75
CA GLY A 445 -9.72 -16.13 -25.15
C GLY A 445 -9.11 -17.48 -24.76
N GLY A 446 -9.90 -18.56 -24.73
CA GLY A 446 -9.51 -19.89 -24.26
C GLY A 446 -8.92 -20.82 -25.35
N HIS A 447 -8.86 -22.12 -25.01
CA HIS A 447 -8.28 -23.15 -25.86
C HIS A 447 -9.07 -23.39 -27.16
N TYR A 448 -10.40 -23.21 -27.12
CA TYR A 448 -11.32 -23.47 -28.25
C TYR A 448 -11.64 -22.23 -29.08
N THR A 449 -10.63 -21.37 -29.28
CA THR A 449 -10.78 -20.12 -30.05
C THR A 449 -11.25 -20.36 -31.51
N GLN A 450 -10.78 -21.42 -32.17
CA GLN A 450 -11.11 -21.70 -33.57
C GLN A 450 -12.57 -22.20 -33.71
N GLU A 451 -13.00 -23.07 -32.83
CA GLU A 451 -14.36 -23.58 -32.74
C GLU A 451 -15.36 -22.45 -32.45
N ALA A 452 -15.04 -21.57 -31.52
CA ALA A 452 -15.81 -20.38 -31.25
C ALA A 452 -15.92 -19.47 -32.50
N TYR A 453 -14.84 -19.27 -33.24
CA TYR A 453 -14.86 -18.49 -34.49
C TYR A 453 -15.72 -19.16 -35.58
N GLN A 454 -15.62 -20.49 -35.74
CA GLN A 454 -16.46 -21.26 -36.68
C GLN A 454 -17.94 -21.14 -36.34
N TYR A 455 -18.27 -21.19 -35.05
CA TYR A 455 -19.65 -21.03 -34.58
C TYR A 455 -20.16 -19.60 -34.81
N ILE A 456 -19.37 -18.56 -34.49
CA ILE A 456 -19.77 -17.16 -34.58
C ILE A 456 -19.94 -16.70 -36.03
N LYS A 457 -19.03 -17.08 -36.95
CA LYS A 457 -18.99 -16.56 -38.33
C LYS A 457 -20.35 -16.59 -39.06
N PRO A 458 -21.05 -17.70 -39.14
CA PRO A 458 -22.36 -17.76 -39.81
C PRO A 458 -23.48 -17.06 -39.03
N ARG A 459 -23.24 -16.64 -37.76
CA ARG A 459 -24.23 -16.09 -36.83
C ARG A 459 -24.08 -14.59 -36.54
N GLU A 460 -23.09 -13.92 -37.16
CA GLU A 460 -22.92 -12.47 -36.99
C GLU A 460 -24.15 -11.66 -37.39
N PHE A 461 -24.96 -12.16 -38.36
CA PHE A 461 -26.22 -11.51 -38.74
C PHE A 461 -27.27 -11.52 -37.62
N ARG A 462 -27.17 -12.48 -36.67
CA ARG A 462 -28.00 -12.57 -35.45
C ARG A 462 -27.35 -11.78 -34.28
N ARG A 463 -26.29 -10.99 -34.53
CA ARG A 463 -25.49 -10.25 -33.54
C ARG A 463 -24.83 -11.16 -32.49
N VAL A 464 -24.35 -12.33 -32.93
CA VAL A 464 -23.47 -13.17 -32.15
C VAL A 464 -22.03 -12.76 -32.46
N PHE A 465 -21.32 -12.23 -31.47
CA PHE A 465 -19.99 -11.64 -31.65
C PHE A 465 -18.96 -12.27 -30.73
N GLY A 466 -17.71 -12.33 -31.24
CA GLY A 466 -16.56 -12.72 -30.41
C GLY A 466 -16.05 -11.55 -29.57
N ILE A 467 -15.68 -11.86 -28.35
CA ILE A 467 -14.97 -10.91 -27.48
C ILE A 467 -13.63 -11.49 -27.04
N LYS A 468 -12.68 -10.61 -26.73
CA LYS A 468 -11.40 -10.98 -26.13
C LYS A 468 -11.06 -10.01 -25.01
N GLY A 469 -10.84 -10.53 -23.83
CA GLY A 469 -10.49 -9.75 -22.65
C GLY A 469 -9.13 -9.07 -22.77
N LYS A 470 -9.03 -7.82 -22.33
CA LYS A 470 -7.80 -7.08 -22.12
C LYS A 470 -7.81 -6.48 -20.72
N GLY A 471 -6.86 -6.91 -19.89
CA GLY A 471 -6.65 -6.33 -18.56
C GLY A 471 -5.91 -4.99 -18.64
N GLY A 472 -5.90 -4.27 -17.53
CA GLY A 472 -5.20 -2.99 -17.35
C GLY A 472 -6.15 -1.85 -17.01
N ASP A 473 -5.60 -0.82 -16.35
CA ASP A 473 -6.36 0.37 -15.99
C ASP A 473 -6.51 1.30 -17.20
N GLY A 474 -7.67 1.97 -17.32
CA GLY A 474 -7.94 2.92 -18.41
C GLY A 474 -8.26 2.30 -19.77
N VAL A 475 -8.40 0.97 -19.87
CA VAL A 475 -8.86 0.31 -21.09
C VAL A 475 -10.36 0.56 -21.26
N ALA A 476 -10.75 1.05 -22.44
CA ALA A 476 -12.16 1.27 -22.77
C ALA A 476 -12.96 -0.03 -22.63
N PHE A 477 -14.17 0.03 -22.06
CA PHE A 477 -14.98 -1.17 -21.78
C PHE A 477 -15.20 -2.02 -23.02
N VAL A 478 -15.64 -1.42 -24.12
CA VAL A 478 -15.79 -2.08 -25.43
C VAL A 478 -15.07 -1.25 -26.48
N SER A 479 -14.18 -1.89 -27.26
CA SER A 479 -13.50 -1.25 -28.39
C SER A 479 -14.32 -1.39 -29.68
N LYS A 480 -13.89 -0.68 -30.74
CA LYS A 480 -14.39 -0.96 -32.10
C LYS A 480 -13.97 -2.38 -32.51
N PRO A 481 -14.81 -3.10 -33.31
CA PRO A 481 -14.49 -4.47 -33.72
C PRO A 481 -13.27 -4.47 -34.66
N SER A 482 -12.43 -5.48 -34.49
CA SER A 482 -11.34 -5.81 -35.42
C SER A 482 -11.73 -7.04 -36.25
N ARG A 483 -11.35 -7.09 -37.52
CA ARG A 483 -11.53 -8.21 -38.44
C ARG A 483 -10.18 -8.77 -38.94
N THR A 484 -9.10 -8.52 -38.22
CA THR A 484 -7.74 -8.95 -38.59
C THR A 484 -7.47 -10.44 -38.33
N ASN A 485 -8.42 -11.15 -37.68
CA ASN A 485 -8.32 -12.58 -37.45
C ASN A 485 -8.50 -13.40 -38.73
N ARG A 486 -7.94 -14.62 -38.77
CA ARG A 486 -7.94 -15.50 -39.96
C ARG A 486 -9.33 -15.74 -40.57
N MET A 487 -10.37 -15.81 -39.72
CA MET A 487 -11.75 -16.03 -40.15
C MET A 487 -12.52 -14.74 -40.43
N GLN A 488 -11.91 -13.58 -40.23
CA GLN A 488 -12.52 -12.26 -40.44
C GLN A 488 -13.86 -12.07 -39.69
N ILE A 489 -13.97 -12.61 -38.46
CA ILE A 489 -15.12 -12.32 -37.60
C ILE A 489 -14.94 -10.94 -36.95
N SER A 490 -16.06 -10.32 -36.58
CA SER A 490 -16.08 -9.11 -35.77
C SER A 490 -15.69 -9.44 -34.32
N LEU A 491 -14.43 -9.17 -33.99
CA LEU A 491 -13.86 -9.41 -32.67
C LEU A 491 -13.75 -8.10 -31.89
N PHE A 492 -14.40 -8.00 -30.74
CA PHE A 492 -14.35 -6.84 -29.85
C PHE A 492 -13.35 -7.07 -28.72
N THR A 493 -12.51 -6.07 -28.46
CA THR A 493 -11.68 -6.09 -27.25
C THR A 493 -12.49 -5.54 -26.09
N LEU A 494 -12.55 -6.32 -25.00
CA LEU A 494 -13.26 -5.97 -23.78
C LEU A 494 -12.29 -5.54 -22.68
N GLY A 495 -12.45 -4.33 -22.15
CA GLY A 495 -11.76 -3.86 -20.95
C GLY A 495 -12.33 -4.56 -19.71
N VAL A 496 -11.75 -5.72 -19.35
CA VAL A 496 -12.29 -6.61 -18.31
C VAL A 496 -12.36 -5.89 -16.96
N ASN A 497 -11.32 -5.14 -16.59
CA ASN A 497 -11.29 -4.40 -15.33
C ASN A 497 -12.43 -3.39 -15.23
N THR A 498 -12.63 -2.59 -16.27
CA THR A 498 -13.69 -1.56 -16.32
C THR A 498 -15.09 -2.18 -16.20
N GLY A 499 -15.31 -3.32 -16.87
CA GLY A 499 -16.59 -4.02 -16.78
C GLY A 499 -16.84 -4.61 -15.39
N LYS A 500 -15.87 -5.33 -14.83
CA LYS A 500 -15.98 -5.91 -13.48
C LYS A 500 -16.22 -4.83 -12.42
N GLU A 501 -15.51 -3.70 -12.50
CA GLU A 501 -15.75 -2.54 -11.63
C GLU A 501 -17.17 -2.03 -11.70
N THR A 502 -17.72 -1.93 -12.92
CA THR A 502 -19.11 -1.50 -13.13
C THR A 502 -20.11 -2.50 -12.52
N ILE A 503 -19.91 -3.79 -12.72
CA ILE A 503 -20.78 -4.83 -12.14
C ILE A 503 -20.75 -4.78 -10.61
N LEU A 504 -19.55 -4.71 -10.01
CA LEU A 504 -19.43 -4.64 -8.54
C LEU A 504 -19.99 -3.33 -7.96
N ALA A 505 -19.87 -2.21 -8.68
CA ALA A 505 -20.51 -0.96 -8.27
C ALA A 505 -22.06 -1.08 -8.26
N ARG A 506 -22.62 -1.76 -9.25
CA ARG A 506 -24.07 -2.04 -9.33
C ARG A 506 -24.56 -2.98 -8.22
N LEU A 507 -23.73 -3.95 -7.83
CA LEU A 507 -24.04 -4.84 -6.70
C LEU A 507 -24.07 -4.12 -5.34
N LYS A 508 -23.58 -2.88 -5.24
CA LYS A 508 -23.67 -2.05 -4.02
C LYS A 508 -24.91 -1.17 -3.95
N ILE A 509 -25.68 -1.07 -5.03
CA ILE A 509 -26.93 -0.30 -5.05
C ILE A 509 -27.96 -1.06 -4.23
N GLU A 510 -28.52 -0.46 -3.19
CA GLU A 510 -29.43 -1.12 -2.26
C GLU A 510 -30.89 -1.06 -2.71
N GLU A 511 -31.28 0.03 -3.38
CA GLU A 511 -32.66 0.28 -3.79
C GLU A 511 -32.90 -0.04 -5.26
N PRO A 512 -34.03 -0.71 -5.61
CA PRO A 512 -34.44 -0.92 -6.99
C PRO A 512 -34.53 0.37 -7.81
N GLY A 513 -34.15 0.30 -9.08
CA GLY A 513 -34.14 1.44 -10.00
C GLY A 513 -32.93 1.42 -10.93
N SER A 514 -32.49 2.61 -11.37
CA SER A 514 -31.38 2.74 -12.31
C SER A 514 -30.14 1.95 -11.85
N MET A 515 -29.62 1.08 -12.73
CA MET A 515 -28.44 0.23 -12.53
C MET A 515 -28.59 -0.88 -11.47
N TYR A 516 -29.73 -1.02 -10.80
CA TYR A 516 -29.96 -2.11 -9.86
C TYR A 516 -29.97 -3.47 -10.57
N MET A 517 -29.61 -4.53 -9.85
CA MET A 517 -29.52 -5.89 -10.37
C MET A 517 -30.51 -6.80 -9.62
N HIS A 518 -31.52 -7.29 -10.32
CA HIS A 518 -32.54 -8.22 -9.86
C HIS A 518 -32.17 -9.67 -10.22
N PHE A 519 -32.61 -10.63 -9.42
CA PHE A 519 -32.39 -12.04 -9.65
C PHE A 519 -33.68 -12.85 -9.39
N PRO A 520 -34.00 -13.87 -10.20
CA PRO A 520 -35.19 -14.67 -9.99
C PRO A 520 -35.02 -15.60 -8.77
N SER A 521 -36.10 -15.81 -8.02
CA SER A 521 -36.15 -16.78 -6.92
C SER A 521 -36.30 -18.21 -7.40
N ASN A 522 -36.83 -18.43 -8.63
CA ASN A 522 -36.99 -19.74 -9.21
C ASN A 522 -35.64 -20.42 -9.45
N ILE A 523 -35.41 -21.58 -8.81
CA ILE A 523 -34.19 -22.36 -8.86
C ILE A 523 -33.86 -22.90 -10.27
N ASP A 524 -34.89 -23.19 -11.07
CA ASP A 524 -34.72 -23.71 -12.44
C ASP A 524 -34.08 -22.68 -13.40
N ARG A 525 -34.00 -21.43 -12.97
CA ARG A 525 -33.31 -20.34 -13.68
C ARG A 525 -31.79 -20.31 -13.46
N GLY A 526 -31.26 -21.17 -12.57
CA GLY A 526 -29.85 -21.37 -12.33
C GLY A 526 -29.20 -20.40 -11.34
N TYR A 527 -29.93 -19.47 -10.72
CA TYR A 527 -29.40 -18.51 -9.74
C TYR A 527 -29.37 -19.10 -8.33
N ASP A 528 -28.54 -20.11 -8.16
CA ASP A 528 -28.30 -20.79 -6.88
C ASP A 528 -27.18 -20.12 -6.06
N GLU A 529 -26.85 -20.71 -4.93
CA GLU A 529 -25.75 -20.21 -4.07
C GLU A 529 -24.39 -20.24 -4.79
N THR A 530 -24.18 -21.23 -5.68
CA THR A 530 -22.93 -21.35 -6.45
C THR A 530 -22.77 -20.21 -7.42
N TYR A 531 -23.85 -19.79 -8.09
CA TYR A 531 -23.85 -18.60 -8.93
C TYR A 531 -23.46 -17.34 -8.16
N PHE A 532 -24.09 -17.06 -7.00
CA PHE A 532 -23.78 -15.86 -6.22
C PHE A 532 -22.36 -15.86 -5.64
N LYS A 533 -21.88 -17.03 -5.22
CA LYS A 533 -20.46 -17.19 -4.82
C LYS A 533 -19.52 -16.89 -5.97
N GLY A 534 -19.85 -17.30 -7.19
CA GLY A 534 -19.09 -17.00 -8.40
C GLY A 534 -19.15 -15.51 -8.77
N LEU A 535 -20.32 -14.89 -8.72
CA LEU A 535 -20.54 -13.48 -9.03
C LEU A 535 -19.73 -12.54 -8.10
N THR A 536 -19.50 -12.96 -6.86
CA THR A 536 -18.76 -12.19 -5.84
C THR A 536 -17.38 -12.78 -5.50
N SER A 537 -16.87 -13.68 -6.35
CA SER A 537 -15.63 -14.43 -6.07
C SER A 537 -14.36 -13.62 -6.23
N GLU A 538 -14.37 -12.57 -7.00
CA GLU A 538 -13.20 -11.77 -7.29
C GLU A 538 -13.16 -10.47 -6.50
N VAL A 539 -11.95 -10.08 -6.12
CA VAL A 539 -11.67 -8.80 -5.49
C VAL A 539 -10.59 -8.06 -6.27
N LYS A 540 -10.75 -6.75 -6.34
CA LYS A 540 -9.74 -5.86 -6.90
C LYS A 540 -8.60 -5.71 -5.89
N THR A 541 -7.39 -6.10 -6.25
CA THR A 541 -6.20 -5.95 -5.41
C THR A 541 -5.07 -5.31 -6.19
N THR A 542 -4.15 -4.70 -5.47
CA THR A 542 -2.97 -4.08 -6.07
C THR A 542 -1.78 -5.02 -5.86
N VAL A 543 -1.08 -5.33 -6.93
CA VAL A 543 0.21 -6.03 -6.89
C VAL A 543 1.30 -5.15 -7.51
N TRP A 544 2.52 -5.35 -7.05
CA TRP A 544 3.69 -4.71 -7.63
C TRP A 544 4.40 -5.72 -8.52
N GLU A 545 4.45 -5.46 -9.81
CA GLU A 545 5.16 -6.28 -10.78
C GLU A 545 6.30 -5.46 -11.39
N LYS A 546 7.55 -5.90 -11.20
CA LYS A 546 8.76 -5.21 -11.69
C LYS A 546 8.84 -3.74 -11.27
N GLY A 547 8.44 -3.43 -10.04
CA GLY A 547 8.46 -2.06 -9.50
C GLY A 547 7.34 -1.14 -10.00
N VAL A 548 6.41 -1.64 -10.81
CA VAL A 548 5.23 -0.91 -11.28
C VAL A 548 3.99 -1.39 -10.53
N LYS A 549 3.24 -0.44 -9.99
CA LYS A 549 1.94 -0.71 -9.36
C LYS A 549 0.95 -1.18 -10.43
N LYS A 550 0.40 -2.39 -10.28
CA LYS A 550 -0.58 -2.97 -11.18
C LYS A 550 -1.82 -3.40 -10.42
N THR A 551 -2.95 -2.96 -10.86
CA THR A 551 -4.22 -3.43 -10.33
C THR A 551 -4.59 -4.74 -11.01
N ILE A 552 -4.82 -5.78 -10.22
CA ILE A 552 -5.29 -7.08 -10.71
C ILE A 552 -6.56 -7.51 -9.98
N TRP A 553 -7.34 -8.34 -10.66
CA TRP A 553 -8.44 -9.07 -10.06
C TRP A 553 -7.94 -10.41 -9.55
N LYS A 554 -8.26 -10.73 -8.31
CA LYS A 554 -7.84 -11.98 -7.67
C LYS A 554 -9.07 -12.73 -7.17
N VAL A 555 -9.16 -14.00 -7.56
CA VAL A 555 -10.20 -14.91 -7.03
C VAL A 555 -9.88 -15.23 -5.57
N ILE A 556 -10.89 -15.14 -4.71
CA ILE A 556 -10.77 -15.46 -3.29
C ILE A 556 -10.96 -16.97 -3.09
N GLY A 557 -9.89 -17.67 -2.71
CA GLY A 557 -9.89 -19.11 -2.48
C GLY A 557 -9.94 -19.91 -3.77
N THR A 558 -10.63 -21.06 -3.74
CA THR A 558 -10.80 -22.00 -4.87
C THR A 558 -12.12 -21.79 -5.61
N LYS A 559 -12.71 -20.60 -5.54
CA LYS A 559 -14.03 -20.30 -6.11
C LYS A 559 -13.94 -20.09 -7.60
N ARG A 560 -15.01 -20.48 -8.27
CA ARG A 560 -15.23 -20.21 -9.70
C ARG A 560 -15.65 -18.75 -9.89
N ASN A 561 -15.27 -18.12 -10.98
CA ASN A 561 -15.58 -16.71 -11.30
C ASN A 561 -16.40 -16.52 -12.57
N GLU A 562 -16.78 -17.60 -13.25
CA GLU A 562 -17.51 -17.56 -14.52
C GLU A 562 -18.80 -16.71 -14.45
N PRO A 563 -19.63 -16.73 -13.36
CA PRO A 563 -20.80 -15.87 -13.28
C PRO A 563 -20.51 -14.37 -13.37
N LEU A 564 -19.38 -13.90 -12.82
CA LEU A 564 -18.96 -12.50 -12.95
C LEU A 564 -18.54 -12.16 -14.39
N ASP A 565 -17.82 -13.08 -15.04
CA ASP A 565 -17.38 -12.92 -16.41
C ASP A 565 -18.58 -12.95 -17.38
N LEU A 566 -19.54 -13.88 -17.20
CA LEU A 566 -20.78 -13.96 -17.98
C LEU A 566 -21.63 -12.68 -17.88
N ARG A 567 -21.81 -12.16 -16.66
CA ARG A 567 -22.52 -10.87 -16.45
C ARG A 567 -21.81 -9.73 -17.16
N ASN A 568 -20.47 -9.71 -17.13
CA ASN A 568 -19.66 -8.74 -17.84
C ASN A 568 -19.82 -8.85 -19.36
N TYR A 569 -19.89 -10.07 -19.90
CA TYR A 569 -20.09 -10.32 -21.32
C TYR A 569 -21.51 -9.96 -21.79
N ALA A 570 -22.53 -10.25 -20.97
CA ALA A 570 -23.91 -9.81 -21.27
C ALA A 570 -24.03 -8.27 -21.25
N TYR A 571 -23.31 -7.59 -20.34
CA TYR A 571 -23.23 -6.14 -20.32
C TYR A 571 -22.46 -5.59 -21.55
N ALA A 572 -21.40 -6.25 -21.98
CA ALA A 572 -20.71 -5.89 -23.23
C ALA A 572 -21.65 -6.02 -24.45
N ALA A 573 -22.46 -7.08 -24.50
CA ALA A 573 -23.46 -7.27 -25.55
C ALA A 573 -24.49 -6.14 -25.58
N LEU A 574 -24.92 -5.61 -24.43
CA LEU A 574 -25.78 -4.42 -24.34
C LEU A 574 -25.09 -3.19 -24.95
N LYS A 575 -23.82 -2.95 -24.59
CA LYS A 575 -23.06 -1.79 -25.10
C LYS A 575 -22.77 -1.88 -26.60
N ILE A 576 -22.52 -3.08 -27.12
CA ILE A 576 -22.32 -3.33 -28.56
C ILE A 576 -23.63 -3.12 -29.33
N ALA A 577 -24.73 -3.65 -28.82
CA ALA A 577 -26.05 -3.51 -29.46
C ALA A 577 -26.59 -2.07 -29.39
N ASN A 578 -26.24 -1.34 -28.33
CA ASN A 578 -26.64 0.03 -28.02
C ASN A 578 -28.15 0.30 -28.31
N PRO A 579 -29.07 -0.49 -27.69
CA PRO A 579 -30.50 -0.35 -27.94
C PRO A 579 -31.08 0.89 -27.26
N ASN A 580 -32.22 1.35 -27.75
CA ASN A 580 -33.01 2.35 -27.04
C ASN A 580 -33.86 1.68 -25.95
N LEU A 581 -33.43 1.78 -24.68
CA LEU A 581 -34.07 1.16 -23.53
C LEU A 581 -35.45 1.75 -23.15
N SER A 582 -35.96 2.75 -23.89
CA SER A 582 -37.33 3.24 -23.74
C SER A 582 -38.33 2.48 -24.60
N LYS A 583 -37.93 1.44 -25.34
CA LYS A 583 -38.76 0.67 -26.26
C LYS A 583 -38.56 -0.83 -26.08
N LYS A 584 -39.63 -1.59 -26.01
CA LYS A 584 -39.59 -3.05 -26.03
C LYS A 584 -39.15 -3.58 -27.42
N TYR A 585 -38.26 -4.56 -27.42
CA TYR A 585 -37.77 -5.25 -28.62
C TYR A 585 -38.46 -6.57 -28.80
N THR A 586 -39.80 -6.56 -28.86
CA THR A 586 -40.63 -7.78 -29.07
C THR A 586 -40.45 -8.34 -30.47
N VAL A 587 -40.77 -9.62 -30.64
CA VAL A 587 -40.69 -10.35 -31.93
C VAL A 587 -41.50 -9.65 -33.01
N GLU A 588 -42.68 -9.15 -32.65
CA GLU A 588 -43.58 -8.45 -33.60
C GLU A 588 -43.02 -7.05 -33.96
N ALA A 589 -42.47 -6.28 -33.02
CA ALA A 589 -41.86 -5.00 -33.27
C ALA A 589 -40.64 -5.14 -34.18
N THR A 590 -39.87 -6.21 -34.03
CA THR A 590 -38.67 -6.47 -34.85
C THR A 590 -39.06 -6.85 -36.28
N LYS A 591 -40.14 -7.58 -36.49
CA LYS A 591 -40.68 -7.90 -37.84
C LYS A 591 -41.17 -6.65 -38.58
N LYS A 592 -41.79 -5.68 -37.90
CA LYS A 592 -42.23 -4.39 -38.47
C LYS A 592 -41.06 -3.52 -38.94
N THR A 593 -39.99 -3.45 -38.20
CA THR A 593 -38.79 -2.66 -38.57
C THR A 593 -38.06 -3.23 -39.79
N THR A 594 -38.02 -4.56 -39.93
CA THR A 594 -37.36 -5.20 -41.09
C THR A 594 -38.09 -4.98 -42.39
N LYS A 595 -39.41 -4.77 -42.37
CA LYS A 595 -40.23 -4.46 -43.56
C LYS A 595 -40.09 -3.03 -44.10
N VAL A 596 -39.62 -2.07 -43.32
CA VAL A 596 -39.50 -0.66 -43.67
C VAL A 596 -38.17 -0.33 -44.36
N SER A 597 -37.19 -1.22 -44.38
CA SER A 597 -35.84 -0.99 -44.91
C SER A 597 -35.64 -1.36 -46.39
N LYS A 598 -36.67 -1.29 -47.23
CA LYS A 598 -36.42 -1.24 -48.68
C LYS A 598 -36.03 0.15 -49.07
N ARG A 599 -34.74 0.46 -49.06
CA ARG A 599 -34.16 1.63 -49.65
C ARG A 599 -34.53 1.68 -51.13
N ARG A 600 -35.34 2.68 -51.53
CA ARG A 600 -35.48 3.13 -52.93
C ARG A 600 -34.12 3.65 -53.36
N VAL A 601 -33.44 2.92 -54.24
CA VAL A 601 -32.29 3.42 -54.97
C VAL A 601 -32.85 4.39 -56.01
N LEU A 602 -32.76 5.68 -55.77
CA LEU A 602 -32.93 6.73 -56.81
C LEU A 602 -31.61 6.79 -57.55
N SER A 603 -31.54 6.15 -58.72
CA SER A 603 -30.51 6.43 -59.71
C SER A 603 -30.82 7.80 -60.31
N LYS A 604 -30.00 8.81 -60.03
CA LYS A 604 -29.91 10.01 -60.85
C LYS A 604 -29.02 9.68 -62.05
N GLY A 605 -29.64 9.47 -63.21
CA GLY A 605 -28.92 9.44 -64.45
C GLY A 605 -28.21 10.79 -64.68
N VAL A 606 -26.95 10.72 -65.01
CA VAL A 606 -26.19 11.83 -65.55
C VAL A 606 -26.61 11.95 -67.06
N SER A 607 -27.27 13.02 -67.40
CA SER A 607 -27.39 13.46 -68.81
C SER A 607 -26.21 14.37 -69.10
N LEU A 608 -25.60 14.16 -70.23
CA LEU A 608 -24.51 14.90 -70.88
C LEU A 608 -24.64 16.41 -70.83
#